data_4489b8316efec5083099241727fab346
#
_entry.id   4489b8316efec5083099241727fab346
#
_cell.length_a   1.000
_cell.length_b   1.000
_cell.length_c   1.000
_cell.angle_alpha   90.00
_cell.angle_beta   90.00
_cell.angle_gamma   90.00
#
_symmetry.space_group_name_H-M   'P 1'
#
loop_
_entity.id
_entity.type
_entity.pdbx_description
1 polymer ?
#
loop_
_entity_poly.entity_id
_entity_poly.type
_entity_poly.pdbx_seq_one_letter_code
_entity_poly.pdbx_strand_id
1 'polypeptide(L)'
;MKRIGNSSKSFYPGILKEYIIDSIFKSRYGSKVIYDDLDNLSMYIKGFCINSFNINMVFKEIFRHYENISFDVTEIKRIFHNKYAKEYLIKVNTVYKGAKWIIPIKLIGVADNFPVGIKDSVYLSRFKLEKDIMLVTQEEKLAYTFYKIMKGIMFNNNLLLELYKINGNLKDKKNVSKAIENLYNSNKDSLVIRNIKDRIEQIRRNINYRSNWKYFTYRENIKIKYDDVMCVLDMIYVLLKGGVVNE
;
A
#
# COMPACT_ATOMS: atom_id res chain seq x y z
N MET A 1 -1.78 20.94 1.38
CA MET A 1 -1.11 20.77 2.69
C MET A 1 -1.94 19.83 3.54
N LYS A 2 -1.44 18.64 3.81
CA LYS A 2 -2.10 17.68 4.71
C LYS A 2 -1.57 17.85 6.13
N ARG A 3 -2.47 18.04 7.09
CA ARG A 3 -2.15 17.89 8.51
C ARG A 3 -2.30 16.42 8.88
N ILE A 4 -1.37 15.89 9.66
CA ILE A 4 -1.53 14.56 10.24
C ILE A 4 -2.67 14.68 11.26
N GLY A 5 -3.86 14.25 10.85
CA GLY A 5 -5.04 14.26 11.69
C GLY A 5 -4.95 13.23 12.81
N ASN A 6 -5.51 13.54 13.96
CA ASN A 6 -5.91 12.51 14.90
C ASN A 6 -7.13 11.80 14.28
N SER A 7 -6.87 10.78 13.44
CA SER A 7 -7.99 9.97 12.98
C SER A 7 -8.58 9.29 14.20
N SER A 8 -9.91 9.34 14.33
CA SER A 8 -10.68 8.70 15.41
C SER A 8 -10.47 7.18 15.52
N LYS A 9 -9.62 6.61 14.67
CA LYS A 9 -9.23 5.19 14.63
C LYS A 9 -7.77 4.93 15.04
N SER A 10 -6.96 5.95 15.35
CA SER A 10 -5.58 5.73 15.78
C SER A 10 -5.53 5.51 17.29
N PHE A 11 -5.07 4.32 17.71
CA PHE A 11 -4.90 3.93 19.10
C PHE A 11 -3.68 4.59 19.77
N TYR A 12 -3.04 5.55 19.12
CA TYR A 12 -1.83 6.24 19.61
C TYR A 12 -1.82 7.71 19.22
N PRO A 13 -1.15 8.59 19.99
CA PRO A 13 -1.10 10.03 19.73
C PRO A 13 -0.50 10.37 18.36
N GLY A 14 -1.12 11.31 17.64
CA GLY A 14 -0.65 11.79 16.33
C GLY A 14 0.80 12.27 16.33
N ILE A 15 1.26 12.81 17.47
CA ILE A 15 2.64 13.25 17.66
C ILE A 15 3.66 12.11 17.44
N LEU A 16 3.32 10.86 17.78
CA LEU A 16 4.23 9.73 17.56
C LEU A 16 4.41 9.41 16.07
N LYS A 17 3.36 9.66 15.25
CA LYS A 17 3.48 9.58 13.79
C LYS A 17 4.45 10.64 13.26
N GLU A 18 4.37 11.87 13.78
CA GLU A 18 5.27 12.95 13.37
C GLU A 18 6.73 12.61 13.67
N TYR A 19 7.02 12.01 14.83
CA TYR A 19 8.36 11.52 15.15
C TYR A 19 8.86 10.47 14.16
N ILE A 20 8.01 9.51 13.80
CA ILE A 20 8.36 8.45 12.83
C ILE A 20 8.62 9.06 11.45
N ILE A 21 7.75 9.95 10.98
CA ILE A 21 7.89 10.60 9.68
C ILE A 21 9.18 11.44 9.65
N ASP A 22 9.42 12.25 10.67
CA ASP A 22 10.67 13.05 10.75
C ASP A 22 11.92 12.17 10.80
N SER A 23 11.88 11.06 11.55
CA SER A 23 12.97 10.07 11.59
C SER A 23 13.28 9.49 10.22
N ILE A 24 12.22 9.15 9.44
CA ILE A 24 12.36 8.65 8.08
C ILE A 24 13.05 9.70 7.20
N PHE A 25 12.62 10.96 7.27
CA PHE A 25 13.24 12.05 6.51
C PHE A 25 14.72 12.24 6.82
N LYS A 26 15.12 12.13 8.10
CA LYS A 26 16.51 12.26 8.53
C LYS A 26 17.38 11.07 8.16
N SER A 27 16.78 9.94 7.82
CA SER A 27 17.51 8.74 7.44
C SER A 27 17.90 8.77 5.95
N ARG A 28 18.86 7.93 5.56
CA ARG A 28 19.21 7.71 4.14
C ARG A 28 18.08 7.15 3.28
N TYR A 29 16.99 6.71 3.91
CA TYR A 29 15.82 6.17 3.20
C TYR A 29 14.79 7.23 2.84
N GLY A 30 14.89 8.44 3.37
CA GLY A 30 13.89 9.50 3.19
C GLY A 30 13.55 9.80 1.73
N SER A 31 14.56 9.82 0.86
CA SER A 31 14.36 10.03 -0.59
C SER A 31 13.77 8.83 -1.35
N LYS A 32 13.73 7.65 -0.72
CA LYS A 32 13.24 6.40 -1.32
C LYS A 32 11.82 6.05 -0.87
N VAL A 33 11.30 6.77 0.12
CA VAL A 33 9.97 6.51 0.68
C VAL A 33 8.90 7.26 -0.08
N ILE A 34 7.84 6.55 -0.45
CA ILE A 34 6.61 7.12 -1.00
C ILE A 34 5.47 6.68 -0.07
N TYR A 35 4.74 7.64 0.46
CA TYR A 35 3.66 7.35 1.41
C TYR A 35 2.40 6.91 0.68
N ASP A 36 1.82 5.82 1.14
CA ASP A 36 0.50 5.32 0.72
C ASP A 36 -0.62 5.94 1.56
N ASP A 37 -0.43 5.90 2.88
CA ASP A 37 -1.35 6.46 3.86
C ASP A 37 -0.56 7.00 5.06
N LEU A 38 -0.56 8.31 5.22
CA LEU A 38 0.11 8.97 6.35
C LEU A 38 -0.57 8.69 7.68
N ASP A 39 -1.90 8.56 7.67
CA ASP A 39 -2.67 8.34 8.90
C ASP A 39 -2.43 6.95 9.48
N ASN A 40 -2.23 5.96 8.62
CA ASN A 40 -1.97 4.58 9.00
C ASN A 40 -0.50 4.18 8.85
N LEU A 41 0.40 5.13 8.60
CA LEU A 41 1.83 4.89 8.39
C LEU A 41 2.09 3.76 7.39
N SER A 42 1.39 3.80 6.25
CA SER A 42 1.61 2.89 5.13
C SER A 42 2.52 3.54 4.11
N MET A 43 3.60 2.84 3.71
CA MET A 43 4.60 3.40 2.82
C MET A 43 5.28 2.37 1.93
N TYR A 44 5.70 2.82 0.76
CA TYR A 44 6.56 2.08 -0.16
C TYR A 44 8.00 2.50 0.03
N ILE A 45 8.94 1.56 -0.05
CA ILE A 45 10.39 1.85 -0.14
C ILE A 45 10.90 1.30 -1.46
N LYS A 46 11.43 2.19 -2.29
CA LYS A 46 12.00 1.87 -3.61
C LYS A 46 13.36 1.19 -3.51
N GLY A 47 13.65 0.33 -4.47
CA GLY A 47 14.95 -0.32 -4.62
C GLY A 47 15.32 -1.25 -3.48
N PHE A 48 14.36 -1.72 -2.72
CA PHE A 48 14.64 -2.45 -1.50
C PHE A 48 14.20 -3.90 -1.58
N CYS A 49 15.18 -4.81 -1.73
CA CYS A 49 14.96 -6.23 -1.52
C CYS A 49 14.82 -6.50 0.00
N ILE A 50 13.64 -6.17 0.55
CA ILE A 50 13.39 -6.26 1.98
C ILE A 50 13.32 -7.73 2.40
N ASN A 51 14.14 -8.10 3.36
CA ASN A 51 13.92 -9.29 4.19
C ASN A 51 13.79 -8.86 5.67
N SER A 52 13.29 -9.72 6.53
CA SER A 52 13.05 -9.39 7.95
C SER A 52 14.31 -8.92 8.69
N PHE A 53 15.47 -9.42 8.32
CA PHE A 53 16.75 -8.99 8.91
C PHE A 53 17.08 -7.55 8.53
N ASN A 54 16.94 -7.19 7.26
CA ASN A 54 17.21 -5.84 6.78
C ASN A 54 16.21 -4.81 7.34
N ILE A 55 14.96 -5.20 7.58
CA ILE A 55 13.96 -4.31 8.19
C ILE A 55 14.42 -3.86 9.58
N ASN A 56 14.87 -4.76 10.42
CA ASN A 56 15.36 -4.39 11.76
C ASN A 56 16.52 -3.39 11.68
N MET A 57 17.47 -3.58 10.76
CA MET A 57 18.58 -2.64 10.57
C MET A 57 18.08 -1.27 10.09
N VAL A 58 17.15 -1.25 9.14
CA VAL A 58 16.53 -0.01 8.62
C VAL A 58 15.86 0.77 9.74
N PHE A 59 15.03 0.12 10.55
CA PHE A 59 14.32 0.80 11.62
C PHE A 59 15.22 1.20 12.78
N LYS A 60 16.27 0.44 13.11
CA LYS A 60 17.31 0.86 14.05
C LYS A 60 18.03 2.13 13.58
N GLU A 61 18.28 2.25 12.29
CA GLU A 61 18.88 3.46 11.72
C GLU A 61 17.88 4.63 11.73
N ILE A 62 16.64 4.40 11.32
CA ILE A 62 15.59 5.42 11.31
C ILE A 62 15.38 6.01 12.71
N PHE A 63 15.28 5.17 13.75
CA PHE A 63 14.91 5.60 15.09
C PHE A 63 16.05 6.08 15.97
N ARG A 64 17.29 6.02 15.55
CA ARG A 64 18.44 6.45 16.36
C ARG A 64 18.56 7.97 16.57
N HIS A 65 17.70 8.77 15.90
CA HIS A 65 17.83 10.23 15.89
C HIS A 65 17.17 10.95 17.07
N TYR A 66 16.52 10.22 18.00
CA TYR A 66 15.86 10.83 19.16
C TYR A 66 16.39 10.26 20.46
N GLU A 67 16.95 11.14 21.30
CA GLU A 67 17.47 10.75 22.62
C GLU A 67 16.36 10.55 23.66
N ASN A 68 15.23 11.26 23.50
CA ASN A 68 14.14 11.31 24.49
C ASN A 68 12.99 10.35 24.21
N ILE A 69 13.00 9.65 23.10
CA ILE A 69 11.98 8.65 22.71
C ILE A 69 12.68 7.46 22.07
N SER A 70 12.51 6.30 22.69
CA SER A 70 12.95 5.04 22.10
C SER A 70 11.82 4.43 21.27
N PHE A 71 12.15 3.91 20.10
CA PHE A 71 11.27 3.14 19.26
C PHE A 71 11.89 1.78 19.02
N ASP A 72 11.24 0.72 19.48
CA ASP A 72 11.73 -0.64 19.36
C ASP A 72 10.84 -1.47 18.46
N VAL A 73 11.42 -2.09 17.44
CA VAL A 73 10.69 -3.04 16.57
C VAL A 73 10.51 -4.35 17.32
N THR A 74 9.25 -4.70 17.60
CA THR A 74 8.91 -5.88 18.41
C THR A 74 8.34 -7.03 17.58
N GLU A 75 7.72 -6.73 16.45
CA GLU A 75 7.15 -7.75 15.57
C GLU A 75 7.29 -7.34 14.11
N ILE A 76 7.70 -8.27 13.25
CA ILE A 76 7.71 -8.14 11.80
C ILE A 76 6.90 -9.29 11.22
N LYS A 77 5.68 -9.00 10.78
CA LYS A 77 4.82 -9.98 10.12
C LYS A 77 4.83 -9.77 8.61
N ARG A 78 5.23 -10.79 7.87
CA ARG A 78 5.13 -10.78 6.42
C ARG A 78 3.66 -11.00 6.02
N ILE A 79 3.10 -10.07 5.24
CA ILE A 79 1.71 -10.10 4.75
C ILE A 79 1.65 -10.65 3.33
N PHE A 80 2.58 -10.21 2.47
CA PHE A 80 2.65 -10.59 1.07
C PHE A 80 4.10 -10.78 0.65
N HIS A 81 4.35 -11.74 -0.22
CA HIS A 81 5.69 -11.98 -0.76
C HIS A 81 5.59 -12.58 -2.15
N ASN A 82 6.19 -11.91 -3.11
CA ASN A 82 6.54 -12.50 -4.39
C ASN A 82 7.97 -12.07 -4.79
N LYS A 83 8.38 -12.42 -5.99
CA LYS A 83 9.73 -12.08 -6.50
C LYS A 83 9.97 -10.56 -6.51
N TYR A 84 8.94 -9.74 -6.69
CA TYR A 84 9.05 -8.33 -7.02
C TYR A 84 8.51 -7.37 -5.96
N ALA A 85 7.65 -7.85 -5.07
CA ALA A 85 7.08 -7.05 -4.01
C ALA A 85 6.95 -7.83 -2.71
N LYS A 86 7.23 -7.18 -1.60
CA LYS A 86 7.18 -7.77 -0.26
C LYS A 86 6.50 -6.79 0.68
N GLU A 87 5.39 -7.23 1.30
CA GLU A 87 4.66 -6.44 2.28
C GLU A 87 4.90 -6.96 3.69
N TYR A 88 5.12 -6.04 4.61
CA TYR A 88 5.30 -6.33 6.02
C TYR A 88 4.43 -5.42 6.87
N LEU A 89 3.85 -5.99 7.92
CA LEU A 89 3.30 -5.25 9.04
C LEU A 89 4.34 -5.29 10.16
N ILE A 90 4.76 -4.12 10.59
CA ILE A 90 5.79 -3.93 11.61
C ILE A 90 5.11 -3.31 12.82
N LYS A 91 5.33 -3.87 14.01
CA LYS A 91 4.89 -3.26 15.26
C LYS A 91 6.10 -2.61 15.93
N VAL A 92 5.94 -1.35 16.23
CA VAL A 92 6.94 -0.54 16.91
C VAL A 92 6.41 -0.16 18.28
N ASN A 93 7.14 -0.54 19.32
CA ASN A 93 6.83 -0.14 20.69
C ASN A 93 7.53 1.16 21.03
N THR A 94 6.86 2.00 21.79
CA THR A 94 7.44 3.24 22.33
C THR A 94 6.83 3.56 23.70
N VAL A 95 7.56 4.33 24.49
CA VAL A 95 7.06 4.96 25.73
C VAL A 95 6.96 6.46 25.51
N TYR A 96 5.77 6.99 25.66
CA TYR A 96 5.51 8.42 25.54
C TYR A 96 4.65 8.91 26.69
N LYS A 97 5.12 9.91 27.42
CA LYS A 97 4.45 10.45 28.63
C LYS A 97 4.10 9.36 29.65
N GLY A 98 5.00 8.40 29.87
CA GLY A 98 4.81 7.29 30.80
C GLY A 98 3.89 6.16 30.32
N ALA A 99 3.22 6.32 29.20
CA ALA A 99 2.37 5.29 28.61
C ALA A 99 3.10 4.51 27.52
N LYS A 100 2.85 3.19 27.47
CA LYS A 100 3.35 2.30 26.39
C LYS A 100 2.40 2.34 25.20
N TRP A 101 2.95 2.48 24.01
CA TRP A 101 2.21 2.53 22.75
C TRP A 101 2.75 1.51 21.75
N ILE A 102 1.84 0.93 20.98
CA ILE A 102 2.20 0.05 19.85
C ILE A 102 1.76 0.74 18.57
N ILE A 103 2.70 0.98 17.67
CA ILE A 103 2.47 1.68 16.42
C ILE A 103 2.63 0.68 15.27
N PRO A 104 1.55 0.36 14.55
CA PRO A 104 1.65 -0.47 13.36
C PRO A 104 2.16 0.37 12.18
N ILE A 105 3.14 -0.16 11.44
CA ILE A 105 3.66 0.43 10.21
C ILE A 105 3.53 -0.61 9.11
N LYS A 106 2.85 -0.27 8.02
CA LYS A 106 2.82 -1.09 6.81
C LYS A 106 3.94 -0.68 5.88
N LEU A 107 4.84 -1.60 5.59
CA LEU A 107 5.98 -1.38 4.72
C LEU A 107 5.88 -2.25 3.47
N ILE A 108 6.02 -1.63 2.30
CA ILE A 108 5.96 -2.28 1.00
C ILE A 108 7.29 -2.04 0.28
N GLY A 109 8.08 -3.10 0.12
CA GLY A 109 9.30 -3.06 -0.68
C GLY A 109 8.97 -3.31 -2.14
N VAL A 110 9.42 -2.42 -3.04
CA VAL A 110 9.13 -2.44 -4.47
C VAL A 110 10.36 -2.13 -5.31
N ALA A 111 10.28 -2.35 -6.62
CA ALA A 111 11.30 -1.95 -7.58
C ALA A 111 11.48 -0.43 -7.64
N ASP A 112 12.61 0.03 -8.19
CA ASP A 112 12.99 1.45 -8.20
C ASP A 112 12.00 2.35 -8.97
N ASN A 113 11.40 1.83 -10.01
CA ASN A 113 10.58 2.61 -10.94
C ASN A 113 9.09 2.65 -10.60
N PHE A 114 8.66 2.00 -9.52
CA PHE A 114 7.27 1.98 -9.09
C PHE A 114 7.16 2.01 -7.55
N PRO A 115 6.20 2.77 -6.97
CA PRO A 115 5.36 3.79 -7.61
C PRO A 115 6.17 5.04 -8.00
N VAL A 116 5.66 5.86 -8.92
CA VAL A 116 6.25 7.17 -9.26
C VAL A 116 5.88 8.19 -8.20
N GLY A 117 4.59 8.22 -7.85
CA GLY A 117 4.03 9.12 -6.86
C GLY A 117 3.84 10.56 -7.36
N ILE A 118 3.19 11.36 -6.55
CA ILE A 118 3.03 12.81 -6.75
C ILE A 118 3.63 13.56 -5.55
N LYS A 119 4.17 14.75 -5.80
CA LYS A 119 4.63 15.64 -4.74
C LYS A 119 3.43 16.20 -3.97
N ASP A 120 3.57 16.24 -2.67
CA ASP A 120 2.67 16.89 -1.72
C ASP A 120 3.50 17.42 -0.54
N SER A 121 2.89 18.09 0.41
CA SER A 121 3.57 18.51 1.63
C SER A 121 2.83 18.04 2.88
N VAL A 122 3.59 17.83 3.96
CA VAL A 122 3.06 17.50 5.28
C VAL A 122 3.61 18.50 6.30
N TYR A 123 2.70 19.05 7.10
CA TYR A 123 3.10 19.89 8.23
C TYR A 123 3.23 19.05 9.49
N LEU A 124 4.45 19.01 10.03
CA LEU A 124 4.79 18.35 11.29
C LEU A 124 4.65 19.37 12.41
N SER A 125 3.51 19.37 13.10
CA SER A 125 3.14 20.40 14.08
C SER A 125 4.12 20.47 15.26
N ARG A 126 4.61 19.31 15.70
CA ARG A 126 5.61 19.21 16.79
C ARG A 126 6.92 19.95 16.47
N PHE A 127 7.34 19.85 15.22
CA PHE A 127 8.61 20.42 14.77
C PHE A 127 8.44 21.80 14.15
N LYS A 128 7.20 22.29 14.00
CA LYS A 128 6.84 23.53 13.27
C LYS A 128 7.48 23.57 11.88
N LEU A 129 7.48 22.46 11.19
CA LEU A 129 8.21 22.25 9.95
C LEU A 129 7.30 21.67 8.88
N GLU A 130 7.36 22.25 7.69
CA GLU A 130 6.77 21.67 6.48
C GLU A 130 7.83 20.80 5.77
N LYS A 131 7.38 19.63 5.30
CA LYS A 131 8.23 18.67 4.57
C LYS A 131 7.56 18.28 3.28
N ASP A 132 8.32 18.34 2.20
CA ASP A 132 7.92 17.73 0.93
C ASP A 132 7.89 16.21 1.06
N ILE A 133 6.82 15.61 0.60
CA ILE A 133 6.63 14.16 0.58
C ILE A 133 6.25 13.70 -0.82
N MET A 134 6.42 12.41 -1.04
CA MET A 134 5.84 11.73 -2.20
C MET A 134 4.66 10.88 -1.76
N LEU A 135 3.53 11.04 -2.43
CA LEU A 135 2.32 10.25 -2.19
C LEU A 135 2.03 9.34 -3.38
N VAL A 136 1.62 8.12 -3.10
CA VAL A 136 1.13 7.17 -4.11
C VAL A 136 -0.23 7.66 -4.64
N THR A 137 -0.40 7.65 -5.95
CA THR A 137 -1.68 8.01 -6.58
C THR A 137 -2.73 6.92 -6.41
N GLN A 138 -4.01 7.24 -6.61
CA GLN A 138 -5.08 6.23 -6.54
C GLN A 138 -4.95 5.20 -7.67
N GLU A 139 -4.48 5.62 -8.84
CA GLU A 139 -4.22 4.76 -9.99
C GLU A 139 -3.10 3.77 -9.69
N GLU A 140 -2.02 4.21 -9.03
CA GLU A 140 -0.92 3.34 -8.62
C GLU A 140 -1.35 2.35 -7.51
N LYS A 141 -2.20 2.79 -6.56
CA LYS A 141 -2.81 1.89 -5.56
C LYS A 141 -3.67 0.83 -6.22
N LEU A 142 -4.49 1.23 -7.18
CA LEU A 142 -5.32 0.30 -7.95
C LEU A 142 -4.46 -0.69 -8.72
N ALA A 143 -3.43 -0.20 -9.42
CA ALA A 143 -2.49 -1.03 -10.18
C ALA A 143 -1.82 -2.08 -9.29
N TYR A 144 -1.35 -1.68 -8.11
CA TYR A 144 -0.70 -2.59 -7.17
C TYR A 144 -1.67 -3.62 -6.59
N THR A 145 -2.89 -3.22 -6.23
CA THR A 145 -3.92 -4.13 -5.74
C THR A 145 -4.37 -5.11 -6.83
N PHE A 146 -4.57 -4.62 -8.05
CA PHE A 146 -4.84 -5.46 -9.22
C PHE A 146 -3.72 -6.48 -9.48
N TYR A 147 -2.46 -6.04 -9.46
CA TYR A 147 -1.30 -6.92 -9.62
C TYR A 147 -1.30 -8.05 -8.58
N LYS A 148 -1.57 -7.74 -7.31
CA LYS A 148 -1.68 -8.76 -6.25
C LYS A 148 -2.79 -9.79 -6.54
N ILE A 149 -3.93 -9.36 -7.07
CA ILE A 149 -5.04 -10.26 -7.44
C ILE A 149 -4.64 -11.16 -8.61
N MET A 150 -3.98 -10.59 -9.63
CA MET A 150 -3.55 -11.35 -10.82
C MET A 150 -2.44 -12.34 -10.52
N LYS A 151 -1.50 -12.00 -9.64
CA LYS A 151 -0.33 -12.81 -9.26
C LYS A 151 -0.52 -13.61 -7.97
N GLY A 152 -1.60 -13.38 -7.25
CA GLY A 152 -1.89 -14.06 -5.99
C GLY A 152 -2.20 -15.53 -6.20
N ILE A 153 -1.57 -16.39 -5.37
CA ILE A 153 -1.84 -17.83 -5.35
C ILE A 153 -3.16 -18.09 -4.62
N MET A 154 -3.48 -17.29 -3.62
CA MET A 154 -4.71 -17.38 -2.84
C MET A 154 -5.63 -16.19 -3.09
N PHE A 155 -6.89 -16.50 -3.26
CA PHE A 155 -7.95 -15.50 -3.35
C PHE A 155 -8.16 -14.82 -1.99
N ASN A 156 -8.22 -13.49 -2.01
CA ASN A 156 -8.40 -12.69 -0.80
C ASN A 156 -9.53 -11.66 -0.99
N ASN A 157 -10.62 -11.87 -0.25
CA ASN A 157 -11.78 -10.98 -0.27
C ASN A 157 -11.42 -9.53 0.08
N ASN A 158 -10.45 -9.32 0.99
CA ASN A 158 -10.01 -7.97 1.34
C ASN A 158 -9.35 -7.24 0.15
N LEU A 159 -8.58 -7.94 -0.69
CA LEU A 159 -8.01 -7.35 -1.91
C LEU A 159 -9.08 -6.95 -2.91
N LEU A 160 -10.12 -7.77 -3.08
CA LEU A 160 -11.25 -7.43 -3.95
C LEU A 160 -12.02 -6.22 -3.42
N LEU A 161 -12.26 -6.17 -2.11
CA LEU A 161 -12.91 -5.03 -1.47
C LEU A 161 -12.06 -3.76 -1.60
N GLU A 162 -10.75 -3.88 -1.39
CA GLU A 162 -9.79 -2.79 -1.55
C GLU A 162 -9.82 -2.26 -2.98
N LEU A 163 -9.74 -3.15 -4.00
CA LEU A 163 -9.83 -2.78 -5.41
C LEU A 163 -11.12 -2.02 -5.73
N TYR A 164 -12.26 -2.51 -5.25
CA TYR A 164 -13.56 -1.88 -5.46
C TYR A 164 -13.60 -0.47 -4.84
N LYS A 165 -13.13 -0.32 -3.60
CA LYS A 165 -13.09 0.96 -2.89
C LYS A 165 -12.17 1.97 -3.58
N ILE A 166 -10.98 1.55 -4.01
CA ILE A 166 -10.03 2.42 -4.71
C ILE A 166 -10.66 2.88 -6.03
N ASN A 167 -11.28 1.97 -6.78
CA ASN A 167 -11.96 2.32 -8.04
C ASN A 167 -13.07 3.35 -7.83
N GLY A 168 -13.86 3.24 -6.76
CA GLY A 168 -14.90 4.20 -6.42
C GLY A 168 -14.38 5.60 -6.09
N ASN A 169 -13.11 5.72 -5.70
CA ASN A 169 -12.44 6.98 -5.38
C ASN A 169 -11.62 7.56 -6.55
N LEU A 170 -11.53 6.86 -7.68
CA LEU A 170 -10.83 7.36 -8.86
C LEU A 170 -11.58 8.52 -9.48
N LYS A 171 -10.88 9.63 -9.66
CA LYS A 171 -11.41 10.81 -10.39
C LYS A 171 -11.30 10.65 -11.88
N ASP A 172 -10.20 10.05 -12.36
CA ASP A 172 -9.95 9.78 -13.77
C ASP A 172 -9.39 8.34 -13.91
N LYS A 173 -9.87 7.65 -14.95
CA LYS A 173 -9.46 6.27 -15.23
C LYS A 173 -8.38 6.17 -16.31
N LYS A 174 -8.06 7.28 -16.99
CA LYS A 174 -7.12 7.30 -18.13
C LYS A 174 -5.72 6.81 -17.77
N ASN A 175 -5.26 7.08 -16.55
CA ASN A 175 -3.92 6.71 -16.10
C ASN A 175 -3.82 5.30 -15.49
N VAL A 176 -4.92 4.56 -15.38
CA VAL A 176 -4.91 3.24 -14.74
C VAL A 176 -4.11 2.23 -15.56
N SER A 177 -4.31 2.18 -16.88
CA SER A 177 -3.55 1.28 -17.77
C SER A 177 -2.05 1.55 -17.68
N LYS A 178 -1.66 2.83 -17.78
CA LYS A 178 -0.27 3.26 -17.67
C LYS A 178 0.36 2.89 -16.31
N ALA A 179 -0.39 3.05 -15.21
CA ALA A 179 0.10 2.66 -13.88
C ALA A 179 0.32 1.14 -13.77
N ILE A 180 -0.57 0.34 -14.38
CA ILE A 180 -0.42 -1.12 -14.42
C ILE A 180 0.78 -1.51 -15.29
N GLU A 181 0.93 -0.95 -16.47
CA GLU A 181 2.06 -1.18 -17.37
C GLU A 181 3.38 -0.84 -16.70
N ASN A 182 3.46 0.33 -16.06
CA ASN A 182 4.64 0.75 -15.30
C ASN A 182 5.00 -0.25 -14.19
N LEU A 183 4.01 -0.78 -13.48
CA LEU A 183 4.23 -1.78 -12.42
C LEU A 183 4.78 -3.09 -13.00
N TYR A 184 4.17 -3.60 -14.08
CA TYR A 184 4.65 -4.82 -14.72
C TYR A 184 6.07 -4.67 -15.28
N ASN A 185 6.35 -3.55 -15.95
CA ASN A 185 7.68 -3.24 -16.49
C ASN A 185 8.72 -3.11 -15.36
N SER A 186 8.38 -2.41 -14.28
CA SER A 186 9.25 -2.26 -13.10
C SER A 186 9.62 -3.60 -12.48
N ASN A 187 8.67 -4.54 -12.50
CA ASN A 187 8.86 -5.88 -12.00
C ASN A 187 9.51 -6.83 -13.03
N LYS A 188 9.89 -6.35 -14.20
CA LYS A 188 10.40 -7.18 -15.31
C LYS A 188 9.44 -8.35 -15.60
N ASP A 189 8.15 -8.09 -15.54
CA ASP A 189 7.08 -9.06 -15.73
C ASP A 189 6.32 -8.73 -17.01
N SER A 190 5.94 -9.74 -17.78
CA SER A 190 5.20 -9.53 -19.02
C SER A 190 3.72 -9.27 -18.73
N LEU A 191 3.21 -8.16 -19.25
CA LEU A 191 1.79 -7.86 -19.24
C LEU A 191 1.12 -8.56 -20.43
N VAL A 192 0.67 -9.80 -20.24
CA VAL A 192 -0.03 -10.57 -21.27
C VAL A 192 -1.54 -10.46 -21.07
N ILE A 193 -2.19 -9.68 -21.92
CA ILE A 193 -3.64 -9.37 -21.84
C ILE A 193 -4.50 -10.64 -21.82
N ARG A 194 -4.14 -11.67 -22.59
CA ARG A 194 -4.85 -12.96 -22.58
C ARG A 194 -4.81 -13.62 -21.18
N ASN A 195 -3.65 -13.65 -20.54
CA ASN A 195 -3.51 -14.24 -19.21
C ASN A 195 -4.34 -13.50 -18.16
N ILE A 196 -4.47 -12.17 -18.29
CA ILE A 196 -5.33 -11.36 -17.43
C ILE A 196 -6.80 -11.76 -17.63
N LYS A 197 -7.25 -11.84 -18.88
CA LYS A 197 -8.62 -12.31 -19.19
C LYS A 197 -8.89 -13.66 -18.59
N ASP A 198 -8.03 -14.62 -18.85
CA ASP A 198 -8.18 -16.00 -18.37
C ASP A 198 -8.24 -16.04 -16.83
N ARG A 199 -7.44 -15.23 -16.15
CA ARG A 199 -7.45 -15.12 -14.68
C ARG A 199 -8.75 -14.52 -14.16
N ILE A 200 -9.27 -13.46 -14.78
CA ILE A 200 -10.56 -12.84 -14.42
C ILE A 200 -11.69 -13.87 -14.57
N GLU A 201 -11.72 -14.62 -15.68
CA GLU A 201 -12.70 -15.67 -15.90
C GLU A 201 -12.60 -16.81 -14.88
N GLN A 202 -11.39 -17.22 -14.50
CA GLN A 202 -11.19 -18.19 -13.41
C GLN A 202 -11.77 -17.69 -12.09
N ILE A 203 -11.51 -16.41 -11.73
CA ILE A 203 -12.05 -15.79 -10.52
C ILE A 203 -13.59 -15.78 -10.60
N ARG A 204 -14.16 -15.35 -11.72
CA ARG A 204 -15.62 -15.26 -11.94
C ARG A 204 -16.34 -16.58 -11.78
N ARG A 205 -15.80 -17.65 -12.38
CA ARG A 205 -16.41 -18.99 -12.41
C ARG A 205 -16.24 -19.79 -11.13
N ASN A 206 -15.37 -19.33 -10.24
CA ASN A 206 -15.08 -20.07 -9.02
C ASN A 206 -16.21 -19.92 -7.99
N ILE A 207 -16.99 -20.99 -7.81
CA ILE A 207 -18.14 -21.04 -6.90
C ILE A 207 -17.69 -20.78 -5.45
N ASN A 208 -16.53 -21.28 -5.05
CA ASN A 208 -16.00 -21.08 -3.69
C ASN A 208 -15.68 -19.61 -3.42
N TYR A 209 -15.16 -18.88 -4.42
CA TYR A 209 -14.89 -17.45 -4.27
C TYR A 209 -16.16 -16.64 -4.10
N ARG A 210 -17.20 -16.94 -4.88
CA ARG A 210 -18.53 -16.30 -4.75
C ARG A 210 -19.17 -16.59 -3.40
N SER A 211 -19.11 -17.83 -2.93
CA SER A 211 -19.65 -18.24 -1.62
C SER A 211 -18.88 -17.58 -0.46
N ASN A 212 -17.55 -17.58 -0.54
CA ASN A 212 -16.69 -16.92 0.44
C ASN A 212 -16.92 -15.40 0.49
N TRP A 213 -17.18 -14.76 -0.67
CA TRP A 213 -17.54 -13.35 -0.74
C TRP A 213 -18.87 -13.08 -0.05
N LYS A 214 -19.89 -13.88 -0.29
CA LYS A 214 -21.20 -13.75 0.36
C LYS A 214 -21.06 -13.85 1.88
N TYR A 215 -20.32 -14.83 2.38
CA TYR A 215 -20.08 -15.00 3.81
C TYR A 215 -19.27 -13.80 4.39
N PHE A 216 -18.22 -13.39 3.70
CA PHE A 216 -17.39 -12.24 4.09
C PHE A 216 -18.21 -10.95 4.17
N THR A 217 -18.99 -10.63 3.16
CA THR A 217 -19.81 -9.42 3.13
C THR A 217 -20.92 -9.42 4.19
N TYR A 218 -21.49 -10.59 4.48
CA TYR A 218 -22.44 -10.74 5.57
C TYR A 218 -21.79 -10.47 6.93
N ARG A 219 -20.65 -11.09 7.20
CA ARG A 219 -19.92 -10.93 8.47
C ARG A 219 -19.47 -9.48 8.70
N GLU A 220 -18.99 -8.82 7.67
CA GLU A 220 -18.44 -7.45 7.75
C GLU A 220 -19.53 -6.38 7.51
N ASN A 221 -20.80 -6.76 7.38
CA ASN A 221 -21.92 -5.87 7.07
C ASN A 221 -21.67 -4.98 5.83
N ILE A 222 -21.18 -5.56 4.75
CA ILE A 222 -20.83 -4.89 3.50
C ILE A 222 -21.94 -5.13 2.46
N LYS A 223 -22.46 -4.07 1.84
CA LYS A 223 -23.52 -4.12 0.84
C LYS A 223 -23.03 -4.17 -0.63
N ILE A 224 -21.86 -4.76 -0.86
CA ILE A 224 -21.27 -4.87 -2.20
C ILE A 224 -21.46 -6.28 -2.71
N LYS A 225 -22.06 -6.43 -3.90
CA LYS A 225 -22.23 -7.73 -4.55
C LYS A 225 -20.91 -8.20 -5.18
N TYR A 226 -20.75 -9.50 -5.33
CA TYR A 226 -19.60 -10.09 -6.02
C TYR A 226 -19.47 -9.57 -7.46
N ASP A 227 -20.59 -9.47 -8.15
CA ASP A 227 -20.65 -9.02 -9.54
C ASP A 227 -20.22 -7.56 -9.70
N ASP A 228 -20.47 -6.69 -8.69
CA ASP A 228 -19.99 -5.29 -8.70
C ASP A 228 -18.45 -5.24 -8.73
N VAL A 229 -17.80 -6.14 -7.97
CA VAL A 229 -16.34 -6.24 -7.97
C VAL A 229 -15.81 -6.82 -9.27
N MET A 230 -16.50 -7.80 -9.85
CA MET A 230 -16.14 -8.35 -11.15
C MET A 230 -16.22 -7.30 -12.25
N CYS A 231 -17.21 -6.38 -12.21
CA CYS A 231 -17.29 -5.25 -13.13
C CYS A 231 -16.05 -4.33 -13.07
N VAL A 232 -15.44 -4.17 -11.89
CA VAL A 232 -14.18 -3.40 -11.77
C VAL A 232 -13.03 -4.11 -12.47
N LEU A 233 -12.91 -5.43 -12.33
CA LEU A 233 -11.89 -6.21 -13.03
C LEU A 233 -12.07 -6.14 -14.55
N ASP A 234 -13.32 -6.24 -15.03
CA ASP A 234 -13.64 -6.11 -16.46
C ASP A 234 -13.31 -4.72 -17.00
N MET A 235 -13.63 -3.67 -16.25
CA MET A 235 -13.26 -2.30 -16.61
C MET A 235 -11.76 -2.17 -16.77
N ILE A 236 -10.97 -2.67 -15.81
CA ILE A 236 -9.50 -2.62 -15.90
C ILE A 236 -9.02 -3.39 -17.14
N TYR A 237 -9.57 -4.55 -17.41
CA TYR A 237 -9.24 -5.33 -18.61
C TYR A 237 -9.52 -4.54 -19.90
N VAL A 238 -10.67 -3.87 -19.99
CA VAL A 238 -11.03 -3.03 -21.15
C VAL A 238 -10.05 -1.85 -21.31
N LEU A 239 -9.67 -1.19 -20.22
CA LEU A 239 -8.67 -0.11 -20.25
C LEU A 239 -7.31 -0.60 -20.76
N LEU A 240 -6.87 -1.77 -20.31
CA LEU A 240 -5.61 -2.37 -20.77
C LEU A 240 -5.68 -2.76 -22.26
N LYS A 241 -6.82 -3.29 -22.73
CA LYS A 241 -6.99 -3.63 -24.14
C LYS A 241 -7.00 -2.39 -25.06
N GLY A 242 -7.60 -1.28 -24.60
CA GLY A 242 -7.64 -0.02 -25.36
C GLY A 242 -6.28 0.68 -25.44
N GLY A 243 -5.41 0.53 -24.43
CA GLY A 243 -4.05 1.07 -24.43
C GLY A 243 -3.08 0.32 -25.37
N VAL A 244 -3.33 -0.95 -25.64
CA VAL A 244 -2.48 -1.82 -26.51
C VAL A 244 -2.85 -1.71 -28.01
N VAL A 245 -3.99 -1.10 -28.35
CA VAL A 245 -4.45 -0.97 -29.75
C VAL A 245 -3.83 0.24 -30.45
N ASN A 246 -3.09 1.10 -29.75
CA ASN A 246 -2.47 2.30 -30.30
C ASN A 246 -0.94 2.19 -30.48
N GLU A 247 -0.37 1.00 -30.48
CA GLU A 247 0.95 0.67 -30.98
C GLU A 247 0.85 -0.21 -32.24
#